data_676bb722e65d39d2d9906239b33eda37
#
_entry.id   676bb722e65d39d2d9906239b33eda37
#
_cell.length_a   1.000
_cell.length_b   1.000
_cell.length_c   1.000
_cell.angle_alpha   90.00
_cell.angle_beta   90.00
_cell.angle_gamma   90.00
#
_symmetry.space_group_name_H-M   'P 1'
#
loop_
_entity.id
_entity.type
_entity.pdbx_description
1 polymer ?
#
loop_
_entity_poly.entity_id
_entity_poly.type
_entity_poly.pdbx_seq_one_letter_code
_entity_poly.pdbx_strand_id
1 'polypeptide(L)'
;IKGVGYYPSAQKVGWGETIKVLDKKTRIEVSKLENEVKTKQSEEDQKLINQKIEGLKKQSREMLATVSVKPRMTRVLPRGDWMDQTGEIVNPALPTFLSDQKVTTRKDLAQWIVSRQNPLTARVYVNRLWKMFFGTGISNVLDDIGSQGEWPSHPELLDWLAIEFMESGWDIK
;
A
#
# COMPACT_ATOMS: atom_id res chain seq x y z
N ILE A 1 -5.93 8.30 34.79
CA ILE A 1 -5.36 8.66 33.47
C ILE A 1 -5.44 7.41 32.63
N LYS A 2 -6.46 7.30 31.76
CA LYS A 2 -6.51 6.23 30.78
C LYS A 2 -5.47 6.57 29.72
N GLY A 3 -4.31 5.95 29.82
CA GLY A 3 -3.25 6.09 28.85
C GLY A 3 -3.82 5.77 27.47
N VAL A 4 -3.71 6.69 26.53
CA VAL A 4 -3.89 6.44 25.13
C VAL A 4 -2.70 5.62 24.70
N GLY A 5 -2.78 4.30 24.99
CA GLY A 5 -1.71 3.39 24.65
C GLY A 5 -1.54 3.36 23.14
N TYR A 6 -0.35 3.66 22.69
CA TYR A 6 0.12 3.45 21.33
C TYR A 6 0.14 1.95 20.97
N TYR A 7 -0.09 1.09 21.97
CA TYR A 7 -0.23 -0.34 21.86
C TYR A 7 -1.66 -0.73 22.22
N PRO A 8 -2.30 -1.62 21.48
CA PRO A 8 -3.51 -2.23 21.94
C PRO A 8 -3.25 -2.80 23.33
N SER A 9 -4.21 -2.58 24.25
CA SER A 9 -4.10 -2.96 25.66
C SER A 9 -3.49 -4.37 25.77
N ALA A 10 -2.60 -4.57 26.73
CA ALA A 10 -1.83 -5.79 26.98
C ALA A 10 -2.67 -7.09 27.10
N GLN A 11 -3.99 -7.01 27.05
CA GLN A 11 -4.90 -8.16 27.08
C GLN A 11 -5.02 -8.92 25.77
N LYS A 12 -4.50 -8.39 24.63
CA LYS A 12 -4.44 -9.11 23.35
C LYS A 12 -3.15 -8.73 22.61
N VAL A 13 -2.01 -9.06 23.18
CA VAL A 13 -0.78 -9.21 22.40
C VAL A 13 -0.81 -10.59 21.72
N GLY A 14 -1.85 -10.82 20.94
CA GLY A 14 -1.77 -11.78 19.86
C GLY A 14 -1.08 -11.07 18.70
N TRP A 15 -0.12 -11.71 18.12
CA TRP A 15 0.58 -11.28 16.92
C TRP A 15 -0.38 -11.21 15.72
N GLY A 16 -1.27 -10.20 15.70
CA GLY A 16 -2.24 -10.02 14.64
C GLY A 16 -3.34 -11.10 14.58
N GLU A 17 -4.34 -10.86 13.75
CA GLU A 17 -5.35 -11.87 13.44
C GLU A 17 -4.79 -12.83 12.38
N THR A 18 -4.90 -14.13 12.62
CA THR A 18 -4.64 -15.12 11.58
C THR A 18 -5.80 -15.14 10.61
N ILE A 19 -5.52 -15.01 9.33
CA ILE A 19 -6.49 -15.22 8.28
C ILE A 19 -6.23 -16.56 7.59
N LYS A 20 -7.30 -17.22 7.21
CA LYS A 20 -7.23 -18.43 6.38
C LYS A 20 -7.05 -18.03 4.93
N VAL A 21 -5.90 -18.38 4.37
CA VAL A 21 -5.58 -18.07 2.97
C VAL A 21 -5.62 -19.36 2.14
N LEU A 22 -6.44 -19.34 1.12
CA LEU A 22 -6.47 -20.39 0.11
C LEU A 22 -5.41 -20.10 -0.95
N ASP A 23 -4.78 -21.14 -1.47
CA ASP A 23 -3.90 -21.00 -2.62
C ASP A 23 -4.69 -20.52 -3.85
N LYS A 24 -3.98 -20.05 -4.88
CA LYS A 24 -4.62 -19.43 -6.06
C LYS A 24 -5.59 -20.40 -6.77
N LYS A 25 -5.23 -21.69 -6.85
CA LYS A 25 -6.05 -22.69 -7.53
C LYS A 25 -7.34 -22.97 -6.77
N THR A 26 -7.23 -23.26 -5.47
CA THR A 26 -8.37 -23.52 -4.58
C THR A 26 -9.29 -22.32 -4.44
N ARG A 27 -8.74 -21.10 -4.46
CA ARG A 27 -9.53 -19.87 -4.44
C ARG A 27 -10.39 -19.71 -5.68
N ILE A 28 -9.85 -20.01 -6.86
CA ILE A 28 -10.60 -19.98 -8.12
C ILE A 28 -11.71 -21.04 -8.11
N GLU A 29 -11.42 -22.25 -7.62
CA GLU A 29 -12.38 -23.33 -7.51
C GLU A 29 -13.52 -22.99 -6.55
N VAL A 30 -13.21 -22.48 -5.35
CA VAL A 30 -14.21 -22.01 -4.39
C VAL A 30 -15.08 -20.91 -5.00
N SER A 31 -14.50 -19.94 -5.72
CA SER A 31 -15.28 -18.88 -6.38
C SER A 31 -16.23 -19.43 -7.44
N LYS A 32 -15.84 -20.46 -8.19
CA LYS A 32 -16.71 -21.14 -9.15
C LYS A 32 -17.88 -21.84 -8.46
N LEU A 33 -17.57 -22.60 -7.40
CA LEU A 33 -18.59 -23.30 -6.62
C LEU A 33 -19.55 -22.33 -5.90
N GLU A 34 -19.07 -21.22 -5.38
CA GLU A 34 -19.92 -20.16 -4.79
C GLU A 34 -20.86 -19.51 -5.83
N ASN A 35 -20.43 -19.39 -7.07
CA ASN A 35 -21.30 -18.92 -8.17
C ASN A 35 -22.31 -20.02 -8.59
N GLU A 36 -21.92 -21.28 -8.60
CA GLU A 36 -22.83 -22.39 -8.87
C GLU A 36 -23.93 -22.51 -7.82
N VAL A 37 -23.63 -22.27 -6.55
CA VAL A 37 -24.64 -22.24 -5.48
C VAL A 37 -25.72 -21.19 -5.75
N LYS A 38 -25.33 -20.02 -6.29
CA LYS A 38 -26.27 -18.92 -6.61
C LYS A 38 -27.21 -19.25 -7.77
N THR A 39 -26.79 -20.12 -8.66
CA THR A 39 -27.56 -20.47 -9.87
C THR A 39 -28.46 -21.69 -9.70
N LYS A 40 -28.18 -22.55 -8.71
CA LYS A 40 -28.97 -23.76 -8.47
C LYS A 40 -30.14 -23.49 -7.52
N GLN A 41 -31.32 -24.02 -7.89
CA GLN A 41 -32.58 -23.86 -7.13
C GLN A 41 -32.85 -25.01 -6.16
N SER A 42 -32.15 -26.16 -6.28
CA SER A 42 -32.33 -27.29 -5.38
C SER A 42 -31.57 -27.15 -4.09
N GLU A 43 -32.26 -27.26 -2.94
CA GLU A 43 -31.65 -27.17 -1.60
C GLU A 43 -30.65 -28.32 -1.32
N GLU A 44 -30.90 -29.50 -1.87
CA GLU A 44 -30.00 -30.66 -1.68
C GLU A 44 -28.66 -30.46 -2.40
N ASP A 45 -28.70 -29.94 -3.65
CA ASP A 45 -27.51 -29.61 -4.43
C ASP A 45 -26.69 -28.50 -3.75
N GLN A 46 -27.38 -27.48 -3.21
CA GLN A 46 -26.71 -26.40 -2.49
C GLN A 46 -25.98 -26.91 -1.22
N LYS A 47 -26.58 -27.83 -0.47
CA LYS A 47 -25.95 -28.45 0.68
C LYS A 47 -24.69 -29.24 0.31
N LEU A 48 -24.76 -30.01 -0.77
CA LEU A 48 -23.61 -30.79 -1.25
C LEU A 48 -22.44 -29.89 -1.68
N ILE A 49 -22.74 -28.81 -2.40
CA ILE A 49 -21.72 -27.85 -2.86
C ILE A 49 -21.12 -27.09 -1.65
N ASN A 50 -21.93 -26.69 -0.68
CA ASN A 50 -21.46 -26.03 0.52
C ASN A 50 -20.53 -26.95 1.35
N GLN A 51 -20.82 -28.25 1.45
CA GLN A 51 -19.92 -29.20 2.10
C GLN A 51 -18.56 -29.30 1.38
N LYS A 52 -18.56 -29.28 0.03
CA LYS A 52 -17.32 -29.24 -0.75
C LYS A 52 -16.51 -27.95 -0.50
N ILE A 53 -17.20 -26.80 -0.47
CA ILE A 53 -16.57 -25.51 -0.15
C ILE A 53 -15.94 -25.52 1.25
N GLU A 54 -16.63 -26.06 2.24
CA GLU A 54 -16.08 -26.20 3.60
C GLU A 54 -14.88 -27.14 3.64
N GLY A 55 -14.92 -28.25 2.92
CA GLY A 55 -13.79 -29.18 2.79
C GLY A 55 -12.55 -28.49 2.21
N LEU A 56 -12.72 -27.70 1.15
CA LEU A 56 -11.64 -26.92 0.55
C LEU A 56 -11.13 -25.82 1.50
N LYS A 57 -12.03 -25.14 2.22
CA LYS A 57 -11.66 -24.14 3.22
C LYS A 57 -10.93 -24.70 4.43
N LYS A 58 -11.14 -25.97 4.77
CA LYS A 58 -10.37 -26.67 5.84
C LYS A 58 -8.90 -26.90 5.47
N GLN A 59 -8.57 -26.97 4.19
CA GLN A 59 -7.18 -27.12 3.71
C GLN A 59 -6.43 -25.77 3.63
N SER A 60 -7.08 -24.68 4.02
CA SER A 60 -6.47 -23.35 4.00
C SER A 60 -5.31 -23.26 5.01
N ARG A 61 -4.25 -22.55 4.61
CA ARG A 61 -3.16 -22.21 5.53
C ARG A 61 -3.54 -21.01 6.38
N GLU A 62 -3.23 -21.06 7.66
CA GLU A 62 -3.35 -19.90 8.53
C GLU A 62 -2.10 -19.03 8.36
N MET A 63 -2.31 -17.77 8.08
CA MET A 63 -1.25 -16.78 7.89
C MET A 63 -1.54 -15.54 8.72
N LEU A 64 -0.51 -14.95 9.28
CA LEU A 64 -0.60 -13.61 9.84
C LEU A 64 -0.83 -12.61 8.71
N ALA A 65 -1.84 -11.78 8.84
CA ALA A 65 -2.13 -10.75 7.86
C ALA A 65 -2.47 -9.42 8.52
N THR A 66 -2.09 -8.36 7.86
CA THR A 66 -2.49 -7.01 8.23
C THR A 66 -3.93 -6.78 7.76
N VAL A 67 -4.82 -6.52 8.70
CA VAL A 67 -6.23 -6.23 8.41
C VAL A 67 -6.46 -4.73 8.52
N SER A 68 -7.20 -4.18 7.56
CA SER A 68 -7.61 -2.77 7.62
C SER A 68 -8.66 -2.60 8.70
N VAL A 69 -8.38 -1.71 9.64
CA VAL A 69 -9.31 -1.32 10.70
C VAL A 69 -9.83 0.09 10.46
N LYS A 70 -10.85 0.50 11.23
CA LYS A 70 -11.34 1.88 11.17
C LYS A 70 -10.18 2.86 11.37
N PRO A 71 -9.97 3.80 10.45
CA PRO A 71 -8.87 4.74 10.54
C PRO A 71 -8.99 5.59 11.80
N ARG A 72 -7.84 5.87 12.41
CA ARG A 72 -7.75 6.78 13.55
C ARG A 72 -8.00 8.20 13.06
N MET A 73 -8.78 8.96 13.81
CA MET A 73 -8.94 10.40 13.59
C MET A 73 -7.61 11.10 13.93
N THR A 74 -7.05 11.80 12.96
CA THR A 74 -5.80 12.55 13.11
C THR A 74 -6.12 14.04 13.14
N ARG A 75 -5.43 14.78 14.00
CA ARG A 75 -5.57 16.23 14.15
C ARG A 75 -4.23 16.91 14.02
N VAL A 76 -4.23 18.17 13.64
CA VAL A 76 -3.07 19.04 13.78
C VAL A 76 -2.76 19.15 15.27
N LEU A 77 -1.49 19.07 15.63
CA LEU A 77 -1.05 19.20 17.01
C LEU A 77 -0.56 20.65 17.23
N PRO A 78 -1.36 21.50 17.90
CA PRO A 78 -0.93 22.87 18.18
C PRO A 78 0.40 22.87 18.95
N ARG A 79 1.40 23.57 18.42
CA ARG A 79 2.76 23.63 18.99
C ARG A 79 3.42 22.27 19.26
N GLY A 80 2.95 21.19 18.59
CA GLY A 80 3.46 19.85 18.80
C GLY A 80 2.97 19.16 20.08
N ASP A 81 2.04 19.76 20.83
CA ASP A 81 1.48 19.16 22.03
C ASP A 81 0.53 18.00 21.65
N TRP A 82 0.98 16.78 21.95
CA TRP A 82 0.23 15.56 21.64
C TRP A 82 -1.03 15.36 22.50
N MET A 83 -1.15 16.08 23.62
CA MET A 83 -2.32 16.06 24.49
C MET A 83 -3.38 17.08 24.07
N ASP A 84 -2.98 18.10 23.31
CA ASP A 84 -3.91 19.10 22.80
C ASP A 84 -4.73 18.55 21.63
N GLN A 85 -6.02 18.37 21.83
CA GLN A 85 -6.96 17.88 20.83
C GLN A 85 -7.81 18.99 20.20
N THR A 86 -7.45 20.25 20.39
CA THR A 86 -8.21 21.40 19.84
C THR A 86 -7.93 21.65 18.37
N GLY A 87 -6.83 21.09 17.83
CA GLY A 87 -6.46 21.24 16.42
C GLY A 87 -7.49 20.67 15.46
N GLU A 88 -7.53 21.19 14.25
CA GLU A 88 -8.40 20.74 13.18
C GLU A 88 -8.17 19.27 12.78
N ILE A 89 -9.22 18.60 12.32
CA ILE A 89 -9.13 17.23 11.82
C ILE A 89 -8.50 17.26 10.43
N VAL A 90 -7.46 16.45 10.24
CA VAL A 90 -6.80 16.28 8.94
C VAL A 90 -7.16 14.93 8.33
N ASN A 91 -7.47 14.95 7.05
CA ASN A 91 -7.72 13.77 6.26
C ASN A 91 -6.47 13.40 5.45
N PRO A 92 -6.31 12.12 5.07
CA PRO A 92 -5.26 11.72 4.16
C PRO A 92 -5.33 12.51 2.85
N ALA A 93 -4.21 13.11 2.47
CA ALA A 93 -4.11 13.89 1.23
C ALA A 93 -2.69 13.80 0.68
N LEU A 94 -2.55 14.10 -0.59
CA LEU A 94 -1.25 14.35 -1.21
C LEU A 94 -0.81 15.79 -0.93
N PRO A 95 0.50 16.08 -0.99
CA PRO A 95 0.96 17.45 -0.97
C PRO A 95 0.31 18.24 -2.13
N THR A 96 -0.33 19.35 -1.83
CA THR A 96 -1.12 20.14 -2.80
C THR A 96 -0.29 20.65 -3.99
N PHE A 97 1.00 20.88 -3.77
CA PHE A 97 1.93 21.29 -4.83
C PHE A 97 2.30 20.14 -5.80
N LEU A 98 2.01 18.89 -5.45
CA LEU A 98 2.28 17.74 -6.33
C LEU A 98 1.03 17.26 -7.07
N SER A 99 -0.12 17.29 -6.43
CA SER A 99 -1.37 16.80 -7.03
C SER A 99 -2.59 17.17 -6.20
N ASP A 100 -3.68 17.48 -6.88
CA ASP A 100 -5.01 17.68 -6.27
C ASP A 100 -5.82 16.39 -6.20
N GLN A 101 -5.24 15.24 -6.58
CA GLN A 101 -5.92 13.96 -6.57
C GLN A 101 -6.28 13.54 -5.14
N LYS A 102 -7.52 13.16 -4.91
CA LYS A 102 -7.95 12.62 -3.63
C LYS A 102 -7.40 11.21 -3.41
N VAL A 103 -6.67 11.04 -2.32
CA VAL A 103 -6.13 9.77 -1.85
C VAL A 103 -6.74 9.47 -0.50
N THR A 104 -7.56 8.42 -0.42
CA THR A 104 -8.25 8.03 0.80
C THR A 104 -7.73 6.73 1.39
N THR A 105 -7.18 5.88 0.55
CA THR A 105 -6.64 4.57 0.95
C THR A 105 -5.15 4.45 0.65
N ARG A 106 -4.49 3.51 1.32
CA ARG A 106 -3.09 3.16 1.01
C ARG A 106 -2.93 2.66 -0.43
N LYS A 107 -3.98 2.05 -0.99
CA LYS A 107 -3.98 1.61 -2.38
C LYS A 107 -3.94 2.80 -3.33
N ASP A 108 -4.76 3.82 -3.08
CA ASP A 108 -4.77 5.04 -3.90
C ASP A 108 -3.40 5.74 -3.85
N LEU A 109 -2.80 5.82 -2.65
CA LEU A 109 -1.45 6.35 -2.48
C LEU A 109 -0.42 5.53 -3.28
N ALA A 110 -0.46 4.21 -3.19
CA ALA A 110 0.45 3.35 -3.94
C ALA A 110 0.30 3.53 -5.45
N GLN A 111 -0.93 3.62 -5.95
CA GLN A 111 -1.20 3.88 -7.35
C GLN A 111 -0.66 5.24 -7.80
N TRP A 112 -0.81 6.27 -6.96
CA TRP A 112 -0.27 7.58 -7.26
C TRP A 112 1.27 7.59 -7.27
N ILE A 113 1.92 6.92 -6.31
CA ILE A 113 3.38 6.84 -6.23
C ILE A 113 3.99 6.30 -7.53
N VAL A 114 3.36 5.29 -8.14
CA VAL A 114 3.85 4.69 -9.40
C VAL A 114 3.19 5.28 -10.64
N SER A 115 2.39 6.33 -10.49
CA SER A 115 1.74 6.97 -11.64
C SER A 115 2.73 7.79 -12.46
N ARG A 116 2.45 7.97 -13.75
CA ARG A 116 3.23 8.86 -14.63
C ARG A 116 3.16 10.32 -14.22
N GLN A 117 2.16 10.70 -13.43
CA GLN A 117 1.98 12.05 -12.93
C GLN A 117 2.86 12.37 -11.72
N ASN A 118 3.41 11.34 -11.07
CA ASN A 118 4.34 11.56 -9.98
C ASN A 118 5.73 11.91 -10.53
N PRO A 119 6.22 13.13 -10.31
CA PRO A 119 7.47 13.58 -10.90
C PRO A 119 8.72 13.04 -10.17
N LEU A 120 8.55 12.45 -8.99
CA LEU A 120 9.68 12.17 -8.10
C LEU A 120 10.11 10.71 -8.10
N THR A 121 9.17 9.76 -8.03
CA THR A 121 9.49 8.36 -7.76
C THR A 121 10.48 7.76 -8.76
N ALA A 122 10.23 7.91 -10.04
CA ALA A 122 11.10 7.36 -11.07
C ALA A 122 12.48 8.04 -11.08
N ARG A 123 12.53 9.38 -10.96
CA ARG A 123 13.79 10.13 -10.89
C ARG A 123 14.65 9.73 -9.69
N VAL A 124 14.06 9.66 -8.51
CA VAL A 124 14.75 9.23 -7.29
C VAL A 124 15.33 7.84 -7.44
N TYR A 125 14.53 6.91 -7.97
CA TYR A 125 14.96 5.53 -8.11
C TYR A 125 16.10 5.38 -9.12
N VAL A 126 15.94 5.97 -10.29
CA VAL A 126 16.96 5.94 -11.35
C VAL A 126 18.25 6.61 -10.89
N ASN A 127 18.18 7.74 -10.19
CA ASN A 127 19.37 8.40 -9.64
C ASN A 127 20.13 7.51 -8.63
N ARG A 128 19.39 6.74 -7.81
CA ARG A 128 20.01 5.77 -6.90
C ARG A 128 20.65 4.61 -7.64
N LEU A 129 20.01 4.08 -8.68
CA LEU A 129 20.62 3.06 -9.55
C LEU A 129 21.89 3.60 -10.24
N TRP A 130 21.82 4.81 -10.77
CA TRP A 130 22.98 5.47 -11.39
C TRP A 130 24.16 5.55 -10.43
N LYS A 131 23.92 5.99 -9.19
CA LYS A 131 24.96 6.01 -8.16
C LYS A 131 25.55 4.63 -7.90
N MET A 132 24.72 3.58 -7.87
CA MET A 132 25.22 2.22 -7.66
C MET A 132 26.19 1.76 -8.76
N PHE A 133 25.94 2.15 -10.00
CA PHE A 133 26.79 1.75 -11.13
C PHE A 133 27.99 2.67 -11.33
N PHE A 134 27.85 3.96 -11.10
CA PHE A 134 28.85 4.96 -11.45
C PHE A 134 29.50 5.66 -10.23
N GLY A 135 29.11 5.29 -9.02
CA GLY A 135 29.68 5.82 -7.78
C GLY A 135 29.08 7.15 -7.32
N THR A 136 28.64 8.01 -8.24
CA THR A 136 28.02 9.31 -7.94
C THR A 136 26.67 9.40 -8.66
N GLY A 137 25.64 10.01 -8.05
CA GLY A 137 24.36 10.23 -8.69
C GLY A 137 24.43 11.32 -9.75
N ILE A 138 23.46 11.34 -10.68
CA ILE A 138 23.25 12.47 -11.61
C ILE A 138 22.87 13.72 -10.80
N SER A 139 22.04 13.57 -9.77
CA SER A 139 21.94 14.49 -8.64
C SER A 139 22.75 13.91 -7.48
N ASN A 140 23.69 14.66 -6.98
CA ASN A 140 24.65 14.18 -6.00
C ASN A 140 23.99 13.90 -4.63
N VAL A 141 23.01 14.73 -4.25
CA VAL A 141 22.22 14.57 -3.04
C VAL A 141 21.03 13.64 -3.33
N LEU A 142 21.12 12.39 -2.87
CA LEU A 142 20.11 11.36 -3.17
C LEU A 142 18.80 11.53 -2.40
N ASP A 143 18.87 12.18 -1.26
CA ASP A 143 17.74 12.27 -0.32
C ASP A 143 16.91 13.52 -0.53
N ASP A 144 17.42 14.47 -1.30
CA ASP A 144 16.76 15.74 -1.59
C ASP A 144 16.92 16.10 -3.07
N ILE A 145 15.90 15.79 -3.86
CA ILE A 145 15.75 16.25 -5.24
C ILE A 145 14.88 17.54 -5.28
N GLY A 146 14.83 18.23 -4.15
CA GLY A 146 14.08 19.46 -3.98
C GLY A 146 14.93 20.72 -4.11
N SER A 147 14.38 21.83 -3.66
CA SER A 147 15.01 23.16 -3.75
C SER A 147 16.24 23.34 -2.85
N GLN A 148 16.43 22.46 -1.85
CA GLN A 148 17.60 22.47 -0.97
C GLN A 148 18.69 21.51 -1.41
N GLY A 149 18.37 20.61 -2.35
CA GLY A 149 19.34 19.68 -2.95
C GLY A 149 20.18 20.33 -4.04
N GLU A 150 21.21 19.63 -4.48
CA GLU A 150 22.00 20.04 -5.63
C GLU A 150 21.23 19.80 -6.94
N TRP A 151 21.33 20.74 -7.87
CA TRP A 151 20.76 20.59 -9.20
C TRP A 151 21.43 19.39 -9.90
N PRO A 152 20.66 18.55 -10.61
CA PRO A 152 21.25 17.44 -11.39
C PRO A 152 22.26 17.94 -12.40
N SER A 153 23.40 17.27 -12.53
CA SER A 153 24.43 17.62 -13.52
C SER A 153 23.93 17.50 -14.96
N HIS A 154 23.02 16.55 -15.19
CA HIS A 154 22.40 16.27 -16.49
C HIS A 154 20.89 16.03 -16.30
N PRO A 155 20.09 17.08 -16.15
CA PRO A 155 18.67 16.97 -15.84
C PRO A 155 17.88 16.25 -16.96
N GLU A 156 18.19 16.53 -18.22
CA GLU A 156 17.53 15.90 -19.35
C GLU A 156 17.81 14.38 -19.43
N LEU A 157 19.02 13.95 -19.08
CA LEU A 157 19.36 12.53 -18.98
C LEU A 157 18.58 11.86 -17.87
N LEU A 158 18.48 12.51 -16.71
CA LEU A 158 17.72 11.98 -15.57
C LEU A 158 16.25 11.82 -15.93
N ASP A 159 15.68 12.78 -16.63
CA ASP A 159 14.28 12.76 -17.07
C ASP A 159 14.05 11.67 -18.11
N TRP A 160 14.92 11.57 -19.10
CA TRP A 160 14.84 10.51 -20.11
C TRP A 160 14.90 9.11 -19.48
N LEU A 161 15.87 8.87 -18.61
CA LEU A 161 16.02 7.59 -17.91
C LEU A 161 14.80 7.29 -17.02
N ALA A 162 14.23 8.28 -16.37
CA ALA A 162 13.04 8.12 -15.54
C ALA A 162 11.81 7.72 -16.38
N ILE A 163 11.64 8.32 -17.56
CA ILE A 163 10.56 7.97 -18.49
C ILE A 163 10.76 6.55 -19.01
N GLU A 164 11.95 6.21 -19.46
CA GLU A 164 12.29 4.89 -19.98
C GLU A 164 12.03 3.80 -18.93
N PHE A 165 12.42 4.07 -17.69
CA PHE A 165 12.16 3.14 -16.57
C PHE A 165 10.68 2.91 -16.30
N MET A 166 9.84 3.97 -16.40
CA MET A 166 8.39 3.81 -16.28
C MET A 166 7.79 3.05 -17.47
N GLU A 167 8.29 3.29 -18.69
CA GLU A 167 7.81 2.66 -19.93
C GLU A 167 8.18 1.18 -20.03
N SER A 168 9.35 0.79 -19.49
CA SER A 168 9.73 -0.60 -19.35
C SER A 168 8.87 -1.40 -18.36
N GLY A 169 7.89 -0.76 -17.71
CA GLY A 169 7.06 -1.38 -16.67
C GLY A 169 7.76 -1.49 -15.32
N TRP A 170 8.67 -0.57 -15.02
CA TRP A 170 9.47 -0.56 -13.78
C TRP A 170 10.40 -1.78 -13.68
N ASP A 171 10.88 -2.29 -14.83
CA ASP A 171 11.79 -3.43 -14.87
C ASP A 171 13.22 -3.02 -14.47
N ILE A 172 13.77 -3.75 -13.51
CA ILE A 172 15.12 -3.49 -12.96
C ILE A 172 16.18 -4.39 -13.63
N LYS A 173 15.75 -5.33 -14.45
CA LYS A 173 16.64 -6.32 -15.06
C LYS A 173 17.20 -5.86 -16.39
#